data_f956aa6f77e927f251b83a75847e9958
#
_entry.id   f956aa6f77e927f251b83a75847e9958
#
_cell.length_a   1.000
_cell.length_b   1.000
_cell.length_c   1.000
_cell.angle_alpha   90.00
_cell.angle_beta   90.00
_cell.angle_gamma   90.00
#
_symmetry.space_group_name_H-M   'P 1'
#
loop_
_entity.id
_entity.type
_entity.pdbx_description
1 polymer ?
#
loop_
_entity_poly.entity_id
_entity_poly.type
_entity_poly.pdbx_seq_one_letter_code
_entity_poly.pdbx_strand_id
1 'polypeptide(L)'
;MVRDLPIGAGGILSYFTRHKTAANLLLVLLVVSGLLTLPNMRAQFFPDVVVDDISIGVRWNGAGAEDVDAAIVQLLEPVLLGVEGVTDAASLSREGSAKIKLEFEPGWDMARAEADVEAAIDQVSALPSDSDDPTIIRGNWRDRVANVVITGPIAVEQLGLFADELTSRLFDEGVTKTTI
;
A
#
# COMPACT_ATOMS: atom_id res chain seq x y z
N MET A 1 54.58 24.84 16.03
CA MET A 1 53.74 25.82 15.34
C MET A 1 52.33 25.62 15.84
N VAL A 2 51.96 26.31 16.94
CA VAL A 2 50.64 26.21 17.56
C VAL A 2 49.71 27.12 16.78
N ARG A 3 48.72 26.56 16.13
CA ARG A 3 47.70 27.30 15.41
C ARG A 3 46.72 27.86 16.44
N ASP A 4 46.75 29.15 16.63
CA ASP A 4 45.79 29.87 17.47
C ASP A 4 44.38 29.74 16.80
N LEU A 5 43.48 29.04 17.46
CA LEU A 5 42.09 28.94 17.08
C LEU A 5 41.38 30.27 17.41
N PRO A 6 40.45 30.76 16.57
CA PRO A 6 39.78 32.04 16.77
C PRO A 6 38.94 32.05 18.06
N ILE A 7 38.92 33.20 18.72
CA ILE A 7 38.34 33.55 20.03
C ILE A 7 36.78 33.49 19.99
N GLY A 8 36.21 32.53 19.34
CA GLY A 8 34.75 32.31 19.27
C GLY A 8 34.25 30.92 19.74
N ALA A 9 35.16 30.01 20.07
CA ALA A 9 34.82 28.63 20.46
C ALA A 9 34.75 28.42 21.98
N GLY A 10 34.25 29.40 22.71
CA GLY A 10 34.03 29.33 24.18
C GLY A 10 32.72 28.67 24.57
N GLY A 11 32.37 27.54 23.94
CA GLY A 11 31.16 26.79 24.22
C GLY A 11 31.45 25.41 24.82
N ILE A 12 30.39 24.62 25.02
CA ILE A 12 30.43 23.23 25.55
C ILE A 12 31.49 22.37 24.85
N LEU A 13 31.69 22.57 23.53
CA LEU A 13 32.71 21.89 22.70
C LEU A 13 34.14 22.16 23.20
N SER A 14 34.47 23.37 23.67
CA SER A 14 35.79 23.73 24.18
C SER A 14 36.09 22.99 25.52
N TYR A 15 35.07 22.69 26.30
CA TYR A 15 35.21 21.90 27.54
C TYR A 15 35.66 20.47 27.25
N PHE A 16 35.04 19.84 26.25
CA PHE A 16 35.37 18.46 25.85
C PHE A 16 36.75 18.34 25.19
N THR A 17 37.20 19.34 24.46
CA THR A 17 38.56 19.34 23.89
C THR A 17 39.67 19.46 24.94
N ARG A 18 39.38 20.08 26.07
CA ARG A 18 40.35 20.23 27.20
C ARG A 18 40.36 19.04 28.13
N HIS A 19 39.26 18.33 28.29
CA HIS A 19 39.11 17.21 29.20
C HIS A 19 38.94 15.88 28.47
N LYS A 20 40.05 15.17 28.25
CA LYS A 20 40.07 13.88 27.54
C LYS A 20 39.14 12.84 28.20
N THR A 21 39.06 12.85 29.54
CA THR A 21 38.18 11.94 30.27
C THR A 21 36.70 12.22 30.00
N ALA A 22 36.30 13.50 29.94
CA ALA A 22 34.93 13.91 29.63
C ALA A 22 34.56 13.55 28.19
N ALA A 23 35.50 13.75 27.25
CA ALA A 23 35.30 13.37 25.86
C ALA A 23 35.13 11.86 25.68
N ASN A 24 35.95 11.06 26.33
CA ASN A 24 35.85 9.59 26.29
C ASN A 24 34.53 9.09 26.94
N LEU A 25 34.11 9.71 28.02
CA LEU A 25 32.87 9.34 28.72
C LEU A 25 31.65 9.67 27.87
N LEU A 26 31.66 10.81 27.18
CA LEU A 26 30.62 11.17 26.18
C LEU A 26 30.61 10.19 25.02
N LEU A 27 31.78 9.80 24.51
CA LEU A 27 31.87 8.81 23.43
C LEU A 27 31.27 7.48 23.85
N VAL A 28 31.63 6.97 25.03
CA VAL A 28 31.07 5.72 25.58
C VAL A 28 29.55 5.84 25.73
N LEU A 29 29.07 6.95 26.27
CA LEU A 29 27.62 7.20 26.42
C LEU A 29 26.89 7.17 25.08
N LEU A 30 27.44 7.81 24.05
CA LEU A 30 26.82 7.81 22.70
C LEU A 30 26.84 6.42 22.06
N VAL A 31 27.95 5.66 22.23
CA VAL A 31 28.03 4.30 21.68
C VAL A 31 27.03 3.38 22.38
N VAL A 32 26.96 3.44 23.73
CA VAL A 32 25.99 2.63 24.49
C VAL A 32 24.55 3.01 24.13
N SER A 33 24.26 4.30 24.04
CA SER A 33 22.92 4.77 23.60
C SER A 33 22.58 4.28 22.20
N GLY A 34 23.52 4.35 21.25
CA GLY A 34 23.36 3.84 19.90
C GLY A 34 23.08 2.33 19.86
N LEU A 35 23.85 1.55 20.65
CA LEU A 35 23.64 0.10 20.73
C LEU A 35 22.30 -0.28 21.34
N LEU A 36 21.81 0.48 22.32
CA LEU A 36 20.51 0.25 22.96
C LEU A 36 19.34 0.61 22.05
N THR A 37 19.52 1.51 21.09
CA THR A 37 18.47 1.88 20.12
C THR A 37 18.40 0.94 18.92
N LEU A 38 19.46 0.20 18.59
CA LEU A 38 19.52 -0.72 17.45
C LEU A 38 18.35 -1.72 17.39
N PRO A 39 17.97 -2.42 18.48
CA PRO A 39 16.87 -3.39 18.43
C PRO A 39 15.50 -2.73 18.19
N ASN A 40 15.37 -1.44 18.47
CA ASN A 40 14.11 -0.69 18.32
C ASN A 40 14.02 0.08 17.00
N MET A 41 15.03 -0.01 16.16
CA MET A 41 14.99 0.61 14.83
C MET A 41 14.05 -0.19 13.91
N ARG A 42 12.96 0.42 13.52
CA ARG A 42 12.11 -0.13 12.44
C ARG A 42 12.81 0.13 11.11
N ALA A 43 13.34 -0.93 10.50
CA ALA A 43 13.80 -0.87 9.13
C ALA A 43 12.59 -1.06 8.21
N GLN A 44 12.02 0.01 7.73
CA GLN A 44 11.04 -0.02 6.64
C GLN A 44 11.81 0.04 5.32
N PHE A 45 11.68 -0.98 4.50
CA PHE A 45 12.28 -1.01 3.16
C PHE A 45 11.48 -0.13 2.17
N PHE A 46 10.16 -0.06 2.38
CA PHE A 46 9.28 0.87 1.68
C PHE A 46 8.56 1.77 2.68
N PRO A 47 8.39 3.07 2.40
CA PRO A 47 7.51 3.92 3.20
C PRO A 47 6.08 3.36 3.14
N ASP A 48 5.31 3.53 4.21
CA ASP A 48 3.88 3.23 4.19
C ASP A 48 3.23 4.14 3.13
N VAL A 49 3.04 3.60 1.93
CA VAL A 49 2.30 4.27 0.88
C VAL A 49 0.83 3.96 1.15
N VAL A 50 0.13 4.89 1.74
CA VAL A 50 -1.34 4.85 1.76
C VAL A 50 -1.77 5.18 0.34
N VAL A 51 -2.30 4.19 -0.37
CA VAL A 51 -2.81 4.39 -1.72
C VAL A 51 -4.31 4.60 -1.56
N ASP A 52 -4.70 5.88 -1.60
CA ASP A 52 -6.10 6.29 -1.52
C ASP A 52 -6.70 6.20 -2.93
N ASP A 53 -6.89 4.97 -3.44
CA ASP A 53 -7.48 4.71 -4.74
C ASP A 53 -8.65 3.72 -4.68
N ILE A 54 -9.58 3.87 -5.61
CA ILE A 54 -10.67 2.93 -5.86
C ILE A 54 -10.59 2.48 -7.31
N SER A 55 -10.61 1.16 -7.53
CA SER A 55 -10.66 0.57 -8.87
C SER A 55 -12.05 0.00 -9.13
N ILE A 56 -12.66 0.42 -10.21
CA ILE A 56 -13.94 -0.07 -10.73
C ILE A 56 -13.67 -0.97 -11.92
N GLY A 57 -14.16 -2.19 -11.90
CA GLY A 57 -14.04 -3.15 -13.00
C GLY A 57 -15.40 -3.54 -13.53
N VAL A 58 -15.59 -3.48 -14.85
CA VAL A 58 -16.79 -3.96 -15.53
C VAL A 58 -16.37 -4.98 -16.58
N ARG A 59 -17.05 -6.13 -16.62
CA ARG A 59 -16.84 -7.15 -17.66
C ARG A 59 -17.98 -7.10 -18.65
N TRP A 60 -17.65 -7.21 -19.93
CA TRP A 60 -18.62 -7.31 -21.02
C TRP A 60 -18.09 -8.29 -22.07
N ASN A 61 -18.36 -9.55 -21.85
CA ASN A 61 -17.84 -10.64 -22.66
C ASN A 61 -18.29 -10.51 -24.13
N GLY A 62 -17.33 -10.60 -25.05
CA GLY A 62 -17.57 -10.54 -26.48
C GLY A 62 -17.59 -9.13 -27.09
N ALA A 63 -17.50 -8.08 -26.27
CA ALA A 63 -17.40 -6.71 -26.76
C ALA A 63 -15.96 -6.35 -27.14
N GLY A 64 -15.78 -5.62 -28.24
CA GLY A 64 -14.48 -5.06 -28.61
C GLY A 64 -14.03 -3.94 -27.65
N ALA A 65 -12.74 -3.61 -27.65
CA ALA A 65 -12.21 -2.56 -26.78
C ALA A 65 -12.84 -1.18 -27.04
N GLU A 66 -13.15 -0.87 -28.32
CA GLU A 66 -13.82 0.39 -28.69
C GLU A 66 -15.27 0.43 -28.17
N ASP A 67 -16.00 -0.71 -28.26
CA ASP A 67 -17.37 -0.80 -27.75
C ASP A 67 -17.41 -0.67 -26.25
N VAL A 68 -16.45 -1.33 -25.53
CA VAL A 68 -16.28 -1.23 -24.09
C VAL A 68 -15.97 0.22 -23.67
N ASP A 69 -15.12 0.90 -24.42
CA ASP A 69 -14.81 2.30 -24.15
C ASP A 69 -16.04 3.18 -24.30
N ALA A 70 -16.72 3.11 -25.44
CA ALA A 70 -17.84 3.97 -25.76
C ALA A 70 -19.07 3.72 -24.86
N ALA A 71 -19.36 2.47 -24.53
CA ALA A 71 -20.59 2.09 -23.81
C ALA A 71 -20.41 2.00 -22.30
N ILE A 72 -19.18 1.93 -21.78
CA ILE A 72 -18.91 1.79 -20.34
C ILE A 72 -18.05 2.96 -19.84
N VAL A 73 -16.84 3.14 -20.39
CA VAL A 73 -15.89 4.11 -19.84
C VAL A 73 -16.38 5.54 -20.02
N GLN A 74 -16.81 5.90 -21.23
CA GLN A 74 -17.30 7.26 -21.53
C GLN A 74 -18.58 7.64 -20.76
N LEU A 75 -19.33 6.65 -20.26
CA LEU A 75 -20.50 6.90 -19.42
C LEU A 75 -20.15 7.01 -17.94
N LEU A 76 -19.25 6.14 -17.44
CA LEU A 76 -18.90 6.08 -16.04
C LEU A 76 -17.88 7.14 -15.63
N GLU A 77 -16.83 7.37 -16.41
CA GLU A 77 -15.72 8.25 -16.05
C GLU A 77 -16.17 9.68 -15.69
N PRO A 78 -17.04 10.37 -16.47
CA PRO A 78 -17.48 11.71 -16.11
C PRO A 78 -18.28 11.77 -14.79
N VAL A 79 -19.06 10.73 -14.51
CA VAL A 79 -19.87 10.64 -13.28
C VAL A 79 -18.95 10.38 -12.08
N LEU A 80 -17.95 9.51 -12.24
CA LEU A 80 -16.98 9.15 -11.22
C LEU A 80 -16.01 10.29 -10.90
N LEU A 81 -15.61 11.09 -11.89
CA LEU A 81 -14.84 12.32 -11.70
C LEU A 81 -15.60 13.38 -10.90
N GLY A 82 -16.94 13.32 -10.88
CA GLY A 82 -17.78 14.21 -10.07
C GLY A 82 -17.88 13.82 -8.59
N VAL A 83 -17.34 12.68 -8.19
CA VAL A 83 -17.37 12.23 -6.78
C VAL A 83 -16.42 13.08 -5.93
N GLU A 84 -16.88 13.46 -4.75
CA GLU A 84 -16.13 14.33 -3.82
C GLU A 84 -14.82 13.66 -3.40
N GLY A 85 -13.72 14.39 -3.47
CA GLY A 85 -12.39 13.91 -3.09
C GLY A 85 -11.60 13.23 -4.20
N VAL A 86 -12.18 13.00 -5.38
CA VAL A 86 -11.45 12.47 -6.55
C VAL A 86 -10.53 13.56 -7.12
N THR A 87 -9.26 13.23 -7.27
CA THR A 87 -8.23 14.12 -7.84
C THR A 87 -7.87 13.75 -9.27
N ASP A 88 -7.93 12.45 -9.61
CA ASP A 88 -7.61 11.95 -10.95
C ASP A 88 -8.35 10.65 -11.23
N ALA A 89 -8.56 10.36 -12.54
CA ALA A 89 -9.12 9.11 -13.01
C ALA A 89 -8.31 8.58 -14.20
N ALA A 90 -7.95 7.31 -14.14
CA ALA A 90 -7.27 6.61 -15.20
C ALA A 90 -8.11 5.42 -15.67
N SER A 91 -8.49 5.42 -16.93
CA SER A 91 -9.34 4.39 -17.52
C SER A 91 -8.57 3.50 -18.49
N LEU A 92 -8.93 2.23 -18.51
CA LEU A 92 -8.35 1.23 -19.40
C LEU A 92 -9.45 0.35 -19.96
N SER A 93 -9.65 0.44 -21.29
CA SER A 93 -10.56 -0.39 -22.07
C SER A 93 -9.79 -1.52 -22.75
N ARG A 94 -10.30 -2.73 -22.61
CA ARG A 94 -9.78 -3.93 -23.27
C ARG A 94 -10.95 -4.73 -23.83
N GLU A 95 -10.64 -5.66 -24.74
CA GLU A 95 -11.63 -6.63 -25.19
C GLU A 95 -12.25 -7.36 -23.99
N GLY A 96 -13.57 -7.27 -23.86
CA GLY A 96 -14.33 -7.91 -22.79
C GLY A 96 -14.24 -7.26 -21.42
N SER A 97 -13.55 -6.13 -21.23
CA SER A 97 -13.46 -5.52 -19.90
C SER A 97 -13.05 -4.04 -19.89
N ALA A 98 -13.64 -3.28 -18.98
CA ALA A 98 -13.20 -1.94 -18.58
C ALA A 98 -12.63 -1.93 -17.16
N LYS A 99 -11.65 -1.08 -16.93
CA LYS A 99 -11.14 -0.76 -15.60
C LYS A 99 -10.95 0.74 -15.47
N ILE A 100 -11.56 1.32 -14.45
CA ILE A 100 -11.41 2.73 -14.09
C ILE A 100 -10.76 2.79 -12.71
N LYS A 101 -9.66 3.51 -12.57
CA LYS A 101 -8.97 3.76 -11.33
C LYS A 101 -9.16 5.22 -10.95
N LEU A 102 -9.73 5.47 -9.78
CA LEU A 102 -9.89 6.79 -9.19
C LEU A 102 -8.84 7.01 -8.13
N GLU A 103 -8.19 8.16 -8.15
CA GLU A 103 -7.26 8.60 -7.12
C GLU A 103 -7.94 9.68 -6.27
N PHE A 104 -7.84 9.55 -4.95
CA PHE A 104 -8.45 10.46 -3.99
C PHE A 104 -7.41 11.35 -3.32
N GLU A 105 -7.85 12.42 -2.70
CA GLU A 105 -6.99 13.25 -1.87
C GLU A 105 -6.37 12.43 -0.74
N PRO A 106 -5.07 12.64 -0.43
CA PRO A 106 -4.40 11.90 0.64
C PRO A 106 -5.11 12.04 1.99
N GLY A 107 -5.43 10.90 2.62
CA GLY A 107 -6.13 10.85 3.89
C GLY A 107 -7.66 10.97 3.82
N TRP A 108 -8.23 10.85 2.62
CA TRP A 108 -9.68 10.81 2.44
C TRP A 108 -10.30 9.59 3.12
N ASP A 109 -11.55 9.73 3.58
CA ASP A 109 -12.30 8.57 4.13
C ASP A 109 -12.70 7.60 3.01
N MET A 110 -11.89 6.57 2.82
CA MET A 110 -12.08 5.59 1.75
C MET A 110 -13.33 4.73 1.91
N ALA A 111 -13.92 4.64 3.12
CA ALA A 111 -15.19 3.94 3.31
C ALA A 111 -16.36 4.78 2.78
N ARG A 112 -16.31 6.09 3.04
CA ARG A 112 -17.25 7.04 2.47
C ARG A 112 -17.07 7.15 0.94
N ALA A 113 -15.84 7.24 0.46
CA ALA A 113 -15.53 7.27 -0.96
C ALA A 113 -16.10 6.07 -1.73
N GLU A 114 -16.01 4.85 -1.17
CA GLU A 114 -16.61 3.65 -1.77
C GLU A 114 -18.14 3.78 -1.89
N ALA A 115 -18.80 4.23 -0.83
CA ALA A 115 -20.25 4.41 -0.85
C ALA A 115 -20.69 5.51 -1.83
N ASP A 116 -19.94 6.61 -1.92
CA ASP A 116 -20.22 7.72 -2.85
C ASP A 116 -20.00 7.27 -4.31
N VAL A 117 -18.96 6.46 -4.58
CA VAL A 117 -18.70 5.84 -5.89
C VAL A 117 -19.80 4.86 -6.25
N GLU A 118 -20.24 4.00 -5.35
CA GLU A 118 -21.34 3.06 -5.56
C GLU A 118 -22.63 3.82 -5.92
N ALA A 119 -22.97 4.85 -5.13
CA ALA A 119 -24.13 5.68 -5.39
C ALA A 119 -24.05 6.44 -6.74
N ALA A 120 -22.84 6.83 -7.16
CA ALA A 120 -22.62 7.47 -8.45
C ALA A 120 -22.82 6.48 -9.62
N ILE A 121 -22.34 5.26 -9.49
CA ILE A 121 -22.53 4.18 -10.48
C ILE A 121 -24.00 3.81 -10.62
N ASP A 122 -24.74 3.69 -9.51
CA ASP A 122 -26.16 3.35 -9.51
C ASP A 122 -27.04 4.37 -10.24
N GLN A 123 -26.59 5.61 -10.38
CA GLN A 123 -27.27 6.65 -11.15
C GLN A 123 -27.11 6.46 -12.67
N VAL A 124 -26.15 5.65 -13.11
CA VAL A 124 -25.90 5.39 -14.53
C VAL A 124 -26.75 4.22 -15.01
N SER A 125 -27.94 4.52 -15.52
CA SER A 125 -28.89 3.50 -16.03
C SER A 125 -28.63 3.03 -17.45
N ALA A 126 -27.61 3.58 -18.13
CA ALA A 126 -27.35 3.37 -19.56
C ALA A 126 -26.28 2.31 -19.85
N LEU A 127 -25.85 1.55 -18.84
CA LEU A 127 -24.88 0.45 -19.05
C LEU A 127 -25.52 -0.67 -19.88
N PRO A 128 -24.73 -1.38 -20.72
CA PRO A 128 -25.21 -2.49 -21.50
C PRO A 128 -25.82 -3.60 -20.65
N SER A 129 -26.99 -4.10 -21.00
CA SER A 129 -27.67 -5.16 -20.25
C SER A 129 -26.92 -6.49 -20.22
N ASP A 130 -25.98 -6.68 -21.15
CA ASP A 130 -25.19 -7.89 -21.32
C ASP A 130 -23.82 -7.75 -20.61
N SER A 131 -23.52 -6.60 -19.98
CA SER A 131 -22.36 -6.43 -19.13
C SER A 131 -22.63 -6.93 -17.70
N ASP A 132 -21.58 -7.41 -17.04
CA ASP A 132 -21.64 -7.73 -15.62
C ASP A 132 -21.76 -6.45 -14.79
N ASP A 133 -22.33 -6.56 -13.58
CA ASP A 133 -22.39 -5.45 -12.64
C ASP A 133 -20.99 -4.92 -12.30
N PRO A 134 -20.83 -3.60 -12.16
CA PRO A 134 -19.56 -2.99 -11.78
C PRO A 134 -19.05 -3.52 -10.45
N THR A 135 -17.80 -3.94 -10.41
CA THR A 135 -17.13 -4.40 -9.19
C THR A 135 -16.22 -3.30 -8.67
N ILE A 136 -16.46 -2.85 -7.43
CA ILE A 136 -15.68 -1.81 -6.77
C ILE A 136 -14.65 -2.47 -5.85
N ILE A 137 -13.39 -2.07 -5.98
CA ILE A 137 -12.29 -2.57 -5.16
C ILE A 137 -11.51 -1.37 -4.64
N ARG A 138 -11.50 -1.19 -3.31
CA ARG A 138 -10.62 -0.21 -2.68
C ARG A 138 -9.16 -0.62 -2.87
N GLY A 139 -8.33 0.34 -3.23
CA GLY A 139 -6.89 0.18 -3.30
C GLY A 139 -6.36 -0.24 -1.94
N ASN A 140 -5.85 -1.43 -1.90
CA ASN A 140 -5.20 -1.98 -0.74
C ASN A 140 -3.81 -2.40 -1.22
N TRP A 141 -2.79 -1.62 -0.86
CA TRP A 141 -1.43 -2.08 -1.11
C TRP A 141 -1.24 -3.42 -0.39
N ARG A 142 -1.22 -4.47 -1.17
CA ARG A 142 -0.95 -5.82 -0.67
C ARG A 142 0.40 -6.24 -1.21
N ASP A 143 1.40 -6.13 -0.37
CA ASP A 143 2.68 -6.74 -0.70
C ASP A 143 2.62 -8.23 -0.35
N ARG A 144 3.10 -9.04 -1.29
CA ARG A 144 3.23 -10.48 -1.07
C ARG A 144 4.48 -10.72 -0.24
N VAL A 145 4.30 -11.00 1.04
CA VAL A 145 5.40 -11.17 1.99
C VAL A 145 6.19 -12.44 1.69
N ALA A 146 5.51 -13.55 1.38
CA ALA A 146 6.15 -14.82 1.06
C ALA A 146 5.24 -15.75 0.24
N ASN A 147 5.87 -16.63 -0.54
CA ASN A 147 5.23 -17.81 -1.11
C ASN A 147 5.75 -19.04 -0.35
N VAL A 148 4.85 -19.82 0.24
CA VAL A 148 5.20 -21.08 0.88
C VAL A 148 4.80 -22.21 -0.04
N VAL A 149 5.75 -23.09 -0.36
CA VAL A 149 5.52 -24.28 -1.18
C VAL A 149 5.62 -25.50 -0.28
N ILE A 150 4.55 -26.28 -0.19
CA ILE A 150 4.51 -27.53 0.56
C ILE A 150 4.75 -28.68 -0.41
N THR A 151 5.79 -29.47 -0.16
CA THR A 151 6.14 -30.64 -0.98
C THR A 151 6.34 -31.85 -0.09
N GLY A 152 5.97 -33.05 -0.60
CA GLY A 152 6.18 -34.28 0.14
C GLY A 152 5.84 -35.52 -0.71
N PRO A 153 6.31 -36.71 -0.32
CA PRO A 153 6.03 -37.98 -1.00
C PRO A 153 4.66 -38.55 -0.59
N ILE A 154 3.61 -37.72 -0.57
CA ILE A 154 2.24 -38.05 -0.15
C ILE A 154 1.26 -37.57 -1.21
N ALA A 155 0.01 -38.07 -1.14
CA ALA A 155 -1.05 -37.67 -2.06
C ALA A 155 -1.40 -36.17 -1.95
N VAL A 156 -1.86 -35.56 -3.05
CA VAL A 156 -2.18 -34.13 -3.13
C VAL A 156 -3.26 -33.74 -2.12
N GLU A 157 -4.21 -34.62 -1.88
CA GLU A 157 -5.29 -34.42 -0.90
C GLU A 157 -4.74 -34.27 0.52
N GLN A 158 -3.70 -35.04 0.86
CA GLN A 158 -3.04 -34.96 2.16
C GLN A 158 -2.19 -33.69 2.27
N LEU A 159 -1.53 -33.26 1.17
CA LEU A 159 -0.84 -31.96 1.13
C LEU A 159 -1.80 -30.81 1.34
N GLY A 160 -3.02 -30.90 0.80
CA GLY A 160 -4.09 -29.91 1.05
C GLY A 160 -4.44 -29.77 2.53
N LEU A 161 -4.60 -30.88 3.24
CA LEU A 161 -4.87 -30.86 4.69
C LEU A 161 -3.74 -30.19 5.49
N PHE A 162 -2.48 -30.45 5.10
CA PHE A 162 -1.34 -29.77 5.72
C PHE A 162 -1.31 -28.27 5.40
N ALA A 163 -1.72 -27.87 4.19
CA ALA A 163 -1.82 -26.46 3.82
C ALA A 163 -2.89 -25.74 4.65
N ASP A 164 -4.04 -26.37 4.86
CA ASP A 164 -5.11 -25.82 5.69
C ASP A 164 -4.69 -25.69 7.16
N GLU A 165 -4.01 -26.71 7.70
CA GLU A 165 -3.48 -26.65 9.07
C GLU A 165 -2.42 -25.56 9.23
N LEU A 166 -1.49 -25.45 8.25
CA LEU A 166 -0.49 -24.38 8.25
C LEU A 166 -1.15 -23.01 8.20
N THR A 167 -2.16 -22.85 7.35
CA THR A 167 -2.91 -21.60 7.21
C THR A 167 -3.58 -21.21 8.53
N SER A 168 -4.21 -22.17 9.21
CA SER A 168 -4.83 -21.94 10.51
C SER A 168 -3.82 -21.47 11.56
N ARG A 169 -2.66 -22.10 11.62
CA ARG A 169 -1.57 -21.68 12.54
C ARG A 169 -1.01 -20.30 12.21
N LEU A 170 -0.90 -19.96 10.92
CA LEU A 170 -0.46 -18.63 10.51
C LEU A 170 -1.44 -17.53 10.94
N PHE A 171 -2.74 -17.80 10.90
CA PHE A 171 -3.76 -16.87 11.43
C PHE A 171 -3.64 -16.72 12.94
N ASP A 172 -3.41 -17.81 13.68
CA ASP A 172 -3.20 -17.77 15.12
C ASP A 172 -1.96 -16.94 15.53
N GLU A 173 -0.93 -16.93 14.68
CA GLU A 173 0.29 -16.13 14.87
C GLU A 173 0.16 -14.67 14.34
N GLY A 174 -1.03 -14.28 13.86
CA GLY A 174 -1.33 -12.89 13.49
C GLY A 174 -1.18 -12.56 12.00
N VAL A 175 -1.05 -13.55 11.12
CA VAL A 175 -1.12 -13.33 9.68
C VAL A 175 -2.57 -13.03 9.30
N THR A 176 -2.80 -11.88 8.67
CA THR A 176 -4.17 -11.39 8.40
C THR A 176 -4.77 -11.91 7.09
N LYS A 177 -3.96 -12.39 6.16
CA LYS A 177 -4.43 -12.91 4.87
C LYS A 177 -3.50 -13.96 4.27
N THR A 178 -4.08 -15.09 3.89
CA THR A 178 -3.44 -16.14 3.08
C THR A 178 -4.30 -16.45 1.86
N THR A 179 -3.68 -16.97 0.79
CA THR A 179 -4.38 -17.48 -0.41
C THR A 179 -3.74 -18.83 -0.75
N ILE A 180 -4.54 -19.88 -0.81
CA ILE A 180 -4.15 -21.24 -1.20
C ILE A 180 -4.45 -21.44 -2.68
#